data_ae9c3e7588240e1965bb36935d6286ec
#
_entry.id   ae9c3e7588240e1965bb36935d6286ec
#
_cell.length_a   1.000
_cell.length_b   1.000
_cell.length_c   1.000
_cell.angle_alpha   90.00
_cell.angle_beta   90.00
_cell.angle_gamma   90.00
#
_symmetry.space_group_name_H-M   'P 1'
#
loop_
_entity.id
_entity.type
_entity.pdbx_description
1 polymer ?
#
loop_
_entity_poly.entity_id
_entity_poly.type
_entity_poly.pdbx_seq_one_letter_code
_entity_poly.pdbx_strand_id
1 'polypeptide(L)'
;MNDPDMTEGTSSVILERIGTGVAVIRLNRPQRLNALSFGCVADLHDALDDVAADDSLKVVVLTGSGRGFCAGLDLKDFGRVPDVGAHRHRHAGISGQAFLSNLAQHIHDTPQIVVAAINGPAYGGGLALACACDVRIAASSATMASAFIRTGLTGTDVGITYFLPRLIGASRAFDMIVTGRTIGADEAERMGLVSRVVPDADLLTTSLEMAGQIASFTSFGLRRTKEVMWHNLDASSVAAAIALENRNQELGAREPEVIEFMQNYSQLVRRPADAGSAAQ
;
A
#
# COMPACT_ATOMS: atom_id res chain seq x y z
N MET A 1 24.59 -4.40 -19.07
CA MET A 1 25.32 -3.23 -18.58
C MET A 1 24.77 -3.02 -17.18
N ASN A 2 25.58 -3.30 -16.17
CA ASN A 2 25.14 -3.16 -14.76
C ASN A 2 24.86 -1.66 -14.49
N ASP A 3 23.84 -1.39 -13.71
CA ASP A 3 23.52 -0.05 -13.21
C ASP A 3 24.77 0.50 -12.48
N PRO A 4 25.45 1.55 -12.98
CA PRO A 4 26.71 2.02 -12.40
C PRO A 4 26.54 2.63 -11.00
N ASP A 5 25.30 2.82 -10.52
CA ASP A 5 24.99 3.38 -9.20
C ASP A 5 24.64 2.30 -8.15
N MET A 6 24.62 1.02 -8.54
CA MET A 6 24.48 -0.10 -7.59
C MET A 6 25.87 -0.52 -7.13
N THR A 7 26.21 -0.27 -5.88
CA THR A 7 27.26 -1.03 -5.20
C THR A 7 26.86 -2.51 -5.26
N GLU A 8 27.73 -3.35 -5.81
CA GLU A 8 27.49 -4.81 -5.94
C GLU A 8 26.93 -5.35 -4.60
N GLY A 9 25.67 -5.85 -4.60
CA GLY A 9 25.06 -6.55 -3.49
C GLY A 9 23.87 -5.92 -2.80
N THR A 10 23.38 -4.71 -3.18
CA THR A 10 22.22 -4.12 -2.50
C THR A 10 20.97 -4.20 -3.36
N SER A 11 19.94 -4.98 -2.92
CA SER A 11 18.65 -5.08 -3.59
C SER A 11 17.96 -3.70 -3.68
N SER A 12 17.28 -3.42 -4.80
CA SER A 12 16.50 -2.18 -4.98
C SER A 12 15.21 -2.16 -4.18
N VAL A 13 14.79 -3.29 -3.62
CA VAL A 13 13.67 -3.46 -2.70
C VAL A 13 14.12 -4.36 -1.54
N ILE A 14 13.83 -3.94 -0.33
CA ILE A 14 14.11 -4.70 0.90
C ILE A 14 12.81 -5.14 1.51
N LEU A 15 12.66 -6.42 1.81
CA LEU A 15 11.55 -7.00 2.56
C LEU A 15 12.05 -7.40 3.96
N GLU A 16 11.47 -6.78 5.00
CA GLU A 16 11.79 -7.03 6.40
C GLU A 16 10.54 -7.52 7.13
N ARG A 17 10.66 -8.58 7.94
CA ARG A 17 9.58 -9.04 8.83
C ARG A 17 9.75 -8.40 10.20
N ILE A 18 8.68 -7.79 10.71
CA ILE A 18 8.69 -7.03 11.97
C ILE A 18 7.71 -7.66 12.95
N GLY A 19 8.24 -8.34 13.96
CA GLY A 19 7.40 -8.99 14.96
C GLY A 19 6.46 -10.03 14.36
N THR A 20 5.22 -10.09 14.87
CA THR A 20 4.22 -11.05 14.42
C THR A 20 3.22 -10.42 13.45
N GLY A 21 3.12 -10.96 12.25
CA GLY A 21 2.09 -10.59 11.28
C GLY A 21 2.34 -9.31 10.48
N VAL A 22 3.49 -8.62 10.67
CA VAL A 22 3.83 -7.38 9.98
C VAL A 22 5.10 -7.54 9.15
N ALA A 23 5.09 -6.97 7.95
CA ALA A 23 6.28 -6.80 7.13
C ALA A 23 6.44 -5.34 6.69
N VAL A 24 7.67 -4.95 6.36
CA VAL A 24 8.00 -3.68 5.71
C VAL A 24 8.61 -3.97 4.35
N ILE A 25 8.02 -3.42 3.31
CA ILE A 25 8.64 -3.34 1.98
C ILE A 25 9.22 -1.93 1.84
N ARG A 26 10.52 -1.88 1.58
CA ARG A 26 11.25 -0.61 1.45
C ARG A 26 11.86 -0.48 0.07
N LEU A 27 11.43 0.53 -0.69
CA LEU A 27 12.11 0.91 -1.93
C LEU A 27 13.51 1.45 -1.56
N ASN A 28 14.56 0.90 -2.14
CA ASN A 28 15.93 1.12 -1.68
C ASN A 28 16.87 1.64 -2.78
N ARG A 29 16.47 2.74 -3.42
CA ARG A 29 17.29 3.54 -4.34
C ARG A 29 17.30 5.01 -3.90
N PRO A 30 17.75 5.34 -2.65
CA PRO A 30 17.60 6.68 -2.05
C PRO A 30 18.30 7.78 -2.84
N GLN A 31 19.42 7.49 -3.52
CA GLN A 31 20.16 8.42 -4.39
C GLN A 31 19.34 8.83 -5.63
N ARG A 32 18.34 8.05 -6.01
CA ARG A 32 17.40 8.29 -7.10
C ARG A 32 16.00 8.65 -6.61
N LEU A 33 15.83 9.01 -5.33
CA LEU A 33 14.51 9.20 -4.68
C LEU A 33 13.58 8.00 -4.89
N ASN A 34 14.13 6.80 -4.89
CA ASN A 34 13.41 5.56 -5.09
C ASN A 34 12.63 5.49 -6.41
N ALA A 35 13.17 6.13 -7.47
CA ALA A 35 12.60 6.05 -8.80
C ALA A 35 12.60 4.61 -9.30
N LEU A 36 11.55 4.24 -10.04
CA LEU A 36 11.28 2.90 -10.53
C LEU A 36 12.06 2.64 -11.82
N SER A 37 13.15 1.88 -11.75
CA SER A 37 13.69 1.16 -12.91
C SER A 37 12.93 -0.15 -13.11
N PHE A 38 13.01 -0.76 -14.29
CA PHE A 38 12.36 -2.07 -14.51
C PHE A 38 12.91 -3.18 -13.59
N GLY A 39 14.18 -3.08 -13.16
CA GLY A 39 14.73 -3.96 -12.13
C GLY A 39 14.02 -3.76 -10.79
N CYS A 40 13.86 -2.50 -10.35
CA CYS A 40 13.12 -2.19 -9.12
C CYS A 40 11.65 -2.62 -9.19
N VAL A 41 11.01 -2.52 -10.37
CA VAL A 41 9.65 -3.02 -10.59
C VAL A 41 9.59 -4.53 -10.41
N ALA A 42 10.58 -5.27 -10.94
CA ALA A 42 10.67 -6.72 -10.77
C ALA A 42 10.86 -7.10 -9.28
N ASP A 43 11.84 -6.47 -8.60
CA ASP A 43 12.10 -6.72 -7.19
C ASP A 43 10.86 -6.43 -6.32
N LEU A 44 10.08 -5.41 -6.67
CA LEU A 44 8.85 -5.08 -5.93
C LEU A 44 7.73 -6.09 -6.20
N HIS A 45 7.60 -6.60 -7.43
CA HIS A 45 6.67 -7.70 -7.73
C HIS A 45 7.03 -8.96 -6.95
N ASP A 46 8.32 -9.32 -6.91
CA ASP A 46 8.79 -10.49 -6.16
C ASP A 46 8.54 -10.34 -4.65
N ALA A 47 8.79 -9.15 -4.09
CA ALA A 47 8.52 -8.88 -2.68
C ALA A 47 7.02 -8.97 -2.34
N LEU A 48 6.13 -8.51 -3.25
CA LEU A 48 4.67 -8.63 -3.07
C LEU A 48 4.21 -10.09 -3.20
N ASP A 49 4.79 -10.89 -4.12
CA ASP A 49 4.53 -12.32 -4.23
C ASP A 49 4.97 -13.07 -2.97
N ASP A 50 6.14 -12.75 -2.41
CA ASP A 50 6.65 -13.36 -1.18
C ASP A 50 5.74 -13.04 0.02
N VAL A 51 5.25 -11.81 0.11
CA VAL A 51 4.26 -11.40 1.13
C VAL A 51 2.94 -12.14 0.93
N ALA A 52 2.42 -12.21 -0.31
CA ALA A 52 1.16 -12.87 -0.61
C ALA A 52 1.18 -14.37 -0.31
N ALA A 53 2.35 -15.01 -0.45
CA ALA A 53 2.57 -16.42 -0.17
C ALA A 53 2.77 -16.74 1.32
N ASP A 54 3.02 -15.73 2.18
CA ASP A 54 3.27 -15.92 3.60
C ASP A 54 1.98 -15.70 4.42
N ASP A 55 1.29 -16.78 4.75
CA ASP A 55 0.05 -16.75 5.53
C ASP A 55 0.23 -16.22 6.97
N SER A 56 1.45 -16.15 7.48
CA SER A 56 1.75 -15.56 8.79
C SER A 56 1.67 -14.03 8.75
N LEU A 57 1.80 -13.41 7.57
CA LEU A 57 1.72 -11.96 7.40
C LEU A 57 0.28 -11.49 7.21
N LYS A 58 -0.07 -10.43 7.89
CA LYS A 58 -1.40 -9.78 7.87
C LYS A 58 -1.35 -8.36 7.31
N VAL A 59 -0.23 -7.65 7.54
CA VAL A 59 -0.06 -6.25 7.17
C VAL A 59 1.31 -6.02 6.57
N VAL A 60 1.35 -5.17 5.57
CA VAL A 60 2.59 -4.68 4.94
C VAL A 60 2.65 -3.18 5.02
N VAL A 61 3.78 -2.63 5.48
CA VAL A 61 4.08 -1.21 5.39
C VAL A 61 4.99 -0.99 4.18
N LEU A 62 4.52 -0.24 3.19
CA LEU A 62 5.31 0.17 2.01
C LEU A 62 5.88 1.57 2.25
N THR A 63 7.20 1.71 2.15
CA THR A 63 7.89 3.00 2.35
C THR A 63 9.14 3.12 1.46
N GLY A 64 9.82 4.27 1.48
CA GLY A 64 11.07 4.49 0.78
C GLY A 64 12.27 4.68 1.71
N SER A 65 13.45 4.24 1.29
CA SER A 65 14.71 4.57 1.97
C SER A 65 15.08 6.04 1.76
N GLY A 66 15.69 6.66 2.77
CA GLY A 66 16.16 8.04 2.69
C GLY A 66 15.02 9.06 2.65
N ARG A 67 15.18 10.12 1.85
CA ARG A 67 14.33 11.32 1.88
C ARG A 67 13.11 11.29 0.96
N GLY A 68 12.80 10.21 0.27
CA GLY A 68 11.69 10.13 -0.68
C GLY A 68 10.94 8.83 -0.56
N PHE A 69 9.64 8.86 -0.82
CA PHE A 69 8.85 7.67 -0.97
C PHE A 69 9.15 7.00 -2.33
N CYS A 70 8.77 7.65 -3.42
CA CYS A 70 9.03 7.19 -4.78
C CYS A 70 8.79 8.34 -5.78
N ALA A 71 9.80 8.68 -6.57
CA ALA A 71 9.71 9.77 -7.56
C ALA A 71 9.04 9.36 -8.90
N GLY A 72 8.51 8.13 -9.01
CA GLY A 72 7.92 7.58 -10.24
C GLY A 72 8.94 6.88 -11.13
N LEU A 73 8.65 6.76 -12.42
CA LEU A 73 9.55 6.09 -13.37
C LEU A 73 10.91 6.79 -13.44
N ASP A 74 12.00 6.03 -13.43
CA ASP A 74 13.36 6.55 -13.58
C ASP A 74 13.60 6.99 -15.03
N LEU A 75 13.32 8.28 -15.32
CA LEU A 75 13.45 8.84 -16.66
C LEU A 75 14.90 8.94 -17.16
N LYS A 76 15.88 8.78 -16.28
CA LYS A 76 17.31 8.81 -16.65
C LYS A 76 17.85 7.43 -16.95
N ASP A 77 17.34 6.43 -16.24
CA ASP A 77 17.76 5.04 -16.39
C ASP A 77 16.63 4.10 -15.95
N PHE A 78 15.66 3.90 -16.85
CA PHE A 78 14.59 2.94 -16.60
C PHE A 78 15.01 1.48 -16.82
N GLY A 79 16.22 1.25 -17.40
CA GLY A 79 16.73 -0.09 -17.63
C GLY A 79 16.04 -0.84 -18.77
N ARG A 80 16.19 -2.15 -18.79
CA ARG A 80 15.49 -3.05 -19.71
C ARG A 80 14.37 -3.75 -18.96
N VAL A 81 13.25 -3.98 -19.64
CA VAL A 81 12.24 -4.90 -19.14
C VAL A 81 12.90 -6.25 -18.94
N PRO A 82 12.87 -6.82 -17.72
CA PRO A 82 13.43 -8.15 -17.48
C PRO A 82 12.82 -9.16 -18.45
N ASP A 83 13.57 -10.21 -18.78
CA ASP A 83 13.00 -11.37 -19.46
C ASP A 83 12.02 -12.04 -18.48
N VAL A 84 10.75 -11.67 -18.66
CA VAL A 84 9.64 -12.05 -17.75
C VAL A 84 9.34 -13.55 -17.72
N GLY A 85 10.06 -14.36 -18.49
CA GLY A 85 10.08 -15.83 -18.36
C GLY A 85 10.73 -16.33 -17.08
N ALA A 86 11.56 -15.48 -16.42
CA ALA A 86 12.23 -15.81 -15.16
C ALA A 86 11.42 -15.40 -13.91
N HIS A 87 10.52 -14.45 -14.03
CA HIS A 87 9.68 -13.95 -12.95
C HIS A 87 8.28 -14.55 -13.04
N ARG A 88 8.04 -15.53 -12.20
CA ARG A 88 6.78 -16.28 -11.99
C ARG A 88 5.65 -15.90 -12.97
N HIS A 89 5.13 -16.81 -13.71
CA HIS A 89 4.19 -16.86 -14.84
C HIS A 89 3.18 -15.68 -15.07
N ARG A 90 3.06 -14.71 -14.16
CA ARG A 90 2.09 -13.61 -14.24
C ARG A 90 2.42 -12.56 -15.31
N HIS A 91 3.67 -12.43 -15.70
CA HIS A 91 4.14 -11.32 -16.52
C HIS A 91 4.67 -11.74 -17.90
N ALA A 92 4.59 -13.01 -18.26
CA ALA A 92 5.09 -13.51 -19.53
C ALA A 92 4.37 -12.83 -20.72
N GLY A 93 5.15 -12.20 -21.59
CA GLY A 93 4.65 -11.62 -22.85
C GLY A 93 3.99 -10.27 -22.75
N ILE A 94 4.02 -9.58 -21.58
CA ILE A 94 3.48 -8.22 -21.46
C ILE A 94 4.50 -7.15 -21.86
N SER A 95 4.01 -5.98 -22.30
CA SER A 95 4.86 -4.82 -22.60
C SER A 95 5.48 -4.24 -21.33
N GLY A 96 6.59 -3.49 -21.46
CA GLY A 96 7.20 -2.77 -20.34
C GLY A 96 6.23 -1.83 -19.64
N GLN A 97 5.33 -1.18 -20.39
CA GLN A 97 4.27 -0.34 -19.83
C GLN A 97 3.31 -1.15 -18.95
N ALA A 98 2.82 -2.29 -19.43
CA ALA A 98 1.94 -3.16 -18.65
C ALA A 98 2.67 -3.75 -17.42
N PHE A 99 3.95 -4.09 -17.54
CA PHE A 99 4.76 -4.58 -16.43
C PHE A 99 4.87 -3.55 -15.29
N LEU A 100 5.11 -2.28 -15.62
CA LEU A 100 5.12 -1.18 -14.65
C LEU A 100 3.72 -0.94 -14.05
N SER A 101 2.70 -0.82 -14.90
CA SER A 101 1.36 -0.44 -14.44
C SER A 101 0.67 -1.52 -13.61
N ASN A 102 1.02 -2.80 -13.83
CA ASN A 102 0.53 -3.92 -13.03
C ASN A 102 1.01 -3.90 -11.58
N LEU A 103 2.02 -3.09 -11.21
CA LEU A 103 2.40 -2.92 -9.81
C LEU A 103 1.25 -2.38 -8.95
N ALA A 104 0.51 -1.37 -9.44
CA ALA A 104 -0.63 -0.82 -8.71
C ALA A 104 -1.72 -1.89 -8.52
N GLN A 105 -2.00 -2.68 -9.55
CA GLN A 105 -2.93 -3.80 -9.45
C GLN A 105 -2.41 -4.86 -8.46
N HIS A 106 -1.12 -5.17 -8.48
CA HIS A 106 -0.52 -6.17 -7.57
C HIS A 106 -0.60 -5.75 -6.10
N ILE A 107 -0.30 -4.48 -5.79
CA ILE A 107 -0.48 -3.91 -4.44
C ILE A 107 -1.93 -4.03 -4.01
N HIS A 108 -2.86 -3.67 -4.88
CA HIS A 108 -4.29 -3.69 -4.61
C HIS A 108 -4.79 -5.12 -4.35
N ASP A 109 -4.34 -6.10 -5.14
CA ASP A 109 -4.75 -7.51 -5.06
C ASP A 109 -4.02 -8.30 -3.97
N THR A 110 -2.94 -7.76 -3.40
CA THR A 110 -2.22 -8.39 -2.28
C THR A 110 -3.19 -8.66 -1.14
N PRO A 111 -3.32 -9.90 -0.64
CA PRO A 111 -4.35 -10.24 0.34
C PRO A 111 -4.13 -9.61 1.72
N GLN A 112 -2.92 -9.20 2.04
CA GLN A 112 -2.57 -8.47 3.25
C GLN A 112 -3.03 -7.01 3.15
N ILE A 113 -3.28 -6.36 4.29
CA ILE A 113 -3.53 -4.93 4.32
C ILE A 113 -2.22 -4.19 4.02
N VAL A 114 -2.24 -3.28 3.05
CA VAL A 114 -1.05 -2.50 2.67
C VAL A 114 -1.19 -1.06 3.15
N VAL A 115 -0.23 -0.64 3.97
CA VAL A 115 -0.14 0.72 4.52
C VAL A 115 1.00 1.46 3.83
N ALA A 116 0.71 2.53 3.09
CA ALA A 116 1.74 3.42 2.58
C ALA A 116 2.21 4.37 3.66
N ALA A 117 3.49 4.31 4.03
CA ALA A 117 4.19 5.28 4.88
C ALA A 117 4.98 6.24 3.97
N ILE A 118 4.38 7.38 3.63
CA ILE A 118 4.88 8.33 2.64
C ILE A 118 5.89 9.26 3.30
N ASN A 119 7.18 8.90 3.23
CA ASN A 119 8.29 9.54 3.93
C ASN A 119 8.88 10.76 3.19
N GLY A 120 8.31 11.18 2.06
CA GLY A 120 8.80 12.30 1.27
C GLY A 120 8.11 12.36 -0.10
N PRO A 121 8.77 12.87 -1.15
CA PRO A 121 8.20 12.96 -2.48
C PRO A 121 7.61 11.65 -2.98
N ALA A 122 6.31 11.69 -3.38
CA ALA A 122 5.56 10.62 -4.03
C ALA A 122 4.98 11.16 -5.35
N TYR A 123 5.68 10.93 -6.47
CA TYR A 123 5.35 11.55 -7.75
C TYR A 123 5.04 10.53 -8.84
N GLY A 124 4.11 10.85 -9.73
CA GLY A 124 3.74 10.00 -10.86
C GLY A 124 3.41 8.57 -10.42
N GLY A 125 4.19 7.59 -10.90
CA GLY A 125 4.06 6.19 -10.49
C GLY A 125 4.14 5.98 -8.98
N GLY A 126 4.98 6.76 -8.26
CA GLY A 126 5.06 6.69 -6.81
C GLY A 126 3.77 7.10 -6.11
N LEU A 127 3.09 8.17 -6.59
CA LEU A 127 1.77 8.52 -6.08
C LEU A 127 0.74 7.44 -6.41
N ALA A 128 0.80 6.86 -7.62
CA ALA A 128 -0.12 5.80 -8.03
C ALA A 128 0.02 4.55 -7.13
N LEU A 129 1.26 4.13 -6.80
CA LEU A 129 1.51 3.04 -5.87
C LEU A 129 0.96 3.36 -4.46
N ALA A 130 1.17 4.59 -3.97
CA ALA A 130 0.59 5.01 -2.69
C ALA A 130 -0.93 4.99 -2.70
N CYS A 131 -1.57 5.41 -3.81
CA CYS A 131 -3.03 5.36 -3.98
C CYS A 131 -3.59 3.93 -4.05
N ALA A 132 -2.80 2.97 -4.56
CA ALA A 132 -3.18 1.56 -4.62
C ALA A 132 -3.11 0.83 -3.26
N CYS A 133 -2.41 1.40 -2.27
CA CYS A 133 -2.40 0.89 -0.90
C CYS A 133 -3.76 1.10 -0.21
N ASP A 134 -4.07 0.32 0.82
CA ASP A 134 -5.33 0.41 1.54
C ASP A 134 -5.38 1.66 2.44
N VAL A 135 -4.30 1.95 3.16
CA VAL A 135 -4.17 3.12 4.04
C VAL A 135 -2.93 3.93 3.68
N ARG A 136 -2.97 5.23 3.86
CA ARG A 136 -1.85 6.16 3.61
C ARG A 136 -1.62 7.03 4.83
N ILE A 137 -0.37 7.07 5.34
CA ILE A 137 0.12 7.98 6.37
C ILE A 137 1.26 8.78 5.74
N ALA A 138 1.31 10.08 5.95
CA ALA A 138 2.34 10.93 5.37
C ALA A 138 3.21 11.59 6.46
N ALA A 139 4.50 11.72 6.18
CA ALA A 139 5.37 12.64 6.89
C ALA A 139 4.96 14.09 6.61
N SER A 140 5.16 15.00 7.57
CA SER A 140 4.82 16.43 7.41
C SER A 140 5.57 17.10 6.25
N SER A 141 6.78 16.62 5.91
CA SER A 141 7.55 17.09 4.76
C SER A 141 7.16 16.42 3.43
N ALA A 142 6.26 15.44 3.43
CA ALA A 142 5.89 14.71 2.23
C ALA A 142 5.19 15.62 1.20
N THR A 143 5.49 15.37 -0.07
CA THR A 143 4.86 16.06 -1.18
C THR A 143 4.37 15.06 -2.22
N MET A 144 3.25 15.37 -2.90
CA MET A 144 2.58 14.45 -3.80
C MET A 144 2.19 15.16 -5.09
N ALA A 145 2.35 14.48 -6.24
CA ALA A 145 1.93 15.01 -7.53
C ALA A 145 1.58 13.89 -8.51
N SER A 146 0.49 14.05 -9.26
CA SER A 146 0.20 13.25 -10.44
C SER A 146 1.04 13.79 -11.61
N ALA A 147 2.36 13.50 -11.57
CA ALA A 147 3.36 14.18 -12.41
C ALA A 147 3.42 13.67 -13.86
N PHE A 148 2.59 12.70 -14.25
CA PHE A 148 2.65 12.08 -15.57
C PHE A 148 2.54 13.09 -16.72
N ILE A 149 1.62 14.06 -16.63
CA ILE A 149 1.41 15.09 -17.66
C ILE A 149 2.66 15.94 -17.92
N ARG A 150 3.55 16.07 -16.94
CA ARG A 150 4.80 16.84 -17.05
C ARG A 150 5.80 16.24 -18.05
N THR A 151 5.62 14.98 -18.42
CA THR A 151 6.47 14.29 -19.41
C THR A 151 6.04 14.56 -20.86
N GLY A 152 4.92 15.25 -21.07
CA GLY A 152 4.33 15.47 -22.41
C GLY A 152 3.47 14.31 -22.91
N LEU A 153 3.36 13.22 -22.11
CA LEU A 153 2.43 12.12 -22.35
C LEU A 153 1.06 12.44 -21.72
N THR A 154 0.17 11.46 -21.66
CA THR A 154 -1.10 11.62 -20.96
C THR A 154 -0.88 11.78 -19.46
N GLY A 155 -1.78 12.47 -18.77
CA GLY A 155 -1.76 12.58 -17.31
C GLY A 155 -2.21 11.30 -16.58
N THR A 156 -2.40 10.20 -17.33
CA THR A 156 -3.08 8.99 -16.87
C THR A 156 -2.19 7.77 -17.03
N ASP A 157 -1.78 7.16 -15.92
CA ASP A 157 -0.94 5.98 -15.91
C ASP A 157 -1.06 5.23 -14.56
N VAL A 158 -0.61 3.97 -14.52
CA VAL A 158 -0.48 3.15 -13.30
C VAL A 158 -1.75 3.18 -12.43
N GLY A 159 -2.93 3.23 -13.03
CA GLY A 159 -4.20 3.21 -12.32
C GLY A 159 -4.58 4.50 -11.58
N ILE A 160 -3.87 5.62 -11.75
CA ILE A 160 -4.14 6.87 -11.01
C ILE A 160 -5.58 7.37 -11.23
N THR A 161 -6.15 7.19 -12.41
CA THR A 161 -7.52 7.60 -12.76
C THR A 161 -8.59 6.70 -12.13
N TYR A 162 -8.23 5.53 -11.66
CA TYR A 162 -9.11 4.66 -10.90
C TYR A 162 -9.08 5.01 -9.40
N PHE A 163 -7.88 5.08 -8.80
CA PHE A 163 -7.73 5.26 -7.37
C PHE A 163 -7.94 6.71 -6.91
N LEU A 164 -7.29 7.68 -7.54
CA LEU A 164 -7.30 9.06 -7.04
C LEU A 164 -8.69 9.68 -6.94
N PRO A 165 -9.59 9.55 -7.94
CA PRO A 165 -10.96 10.08 -7.84
C PRO A 165 -11.79 9.42 -6.74
N ARG A 166 -11.55 8.15 -6.43
CA ARG A 166 -12.21 7.43 -5.33
C ARG A 166 -11.76 7.91 -3.96
N LEU A 167 -10.54 8.43 -3.85
CA LEU A 167 -9.98 8.95 -2.60
C LEU A 167 -10.37 10.42 -2.33
N ILE A 168 -10.27 11.30 -3.35
CA ILE A 168 -10.39 12.75 -3.16
C ILE A 168 -11.54 13.41 -3.95
N GLY A 169 -12.32 12.60 -4.65
CA GLY A 169 -13.37 13.07 -5.55
C GLY A 169 -12.86 13.51 -6.93
N ALA A 170 -13.74 13.40 -7.94
CA ALA A 170 -13.36 13.56 -9.34
C ALA A 170 -12.77 14.93 -9.68
N SER A 171 -13.32 16.02 -9.12
CA SER A 171 -12.87 17.39 -9.45
C SER A 171 -11.44 17.65 -8.98
N ARG A 172 -11.11 17.29 -7.72
CA ARG A 172 -9.75 17.46 -7.18
C ARG A 172 -8.75 16.53 -7.86
N ALA A 173 -9.16 15.30 -8.15
CA ALA A 173 -8.32 14.36 -8.87
C ALA A 173 -7.99 14.88 -10.28
N PHE A 174 -8.99 15.39 -11.01
CA PHE A 174 -8.79 15.93 -12.35
C PHE A 174 -7.87 17.17 -12.33
N ASP A 175 -8.06 18.10 -11.37
CA ASP A 175 -7.15 19.22 -11.18
C ASP A 175 -5.69 18.76 -11.00
N MET A 176 -5.43 17.81 -10.10
CA MET A 176 -4.08 17.28 -9.88
C MET A 176 -3.51 16.58 -11.11
N ILE A 177 -4.36 15.88 -11.88
CA ILE A 177 -3.93 15.12 -13.07
C ILE A 177 -3.57 16.07 -14.22
N VAL A 178 -4.41 17.07 -14.53
CA VAL A 178 -4.20 17.93 -15.70
C VAL A 178 -3.18 19.03 -15.47
N THR A 179 -3.04 19.50 -14.23
CA THR A 179 -2.04 20.51 -13.88
C THR A 179 -0.69 19.88 -13.53
N GLY A 180 -0.72 18.62 -13.08
CA GLY A 180 0.44 17.96 -12.50
C GLY A 180 0.96 18.63 -11.23
N ARG A 181 0.21 19.60 -10.63
CA ARG A 181 0.67 20.38 -9.49
C ARG A 181 1.10 19.51 -8.31
N THR A 182 2.00 20.04 -7.51
CA THR A 182 2.45 19.40 -6.27
C THR A 182 1.60 19.91 -5.12
N ILE A 183 1.19 19.00 -4.23
CA ILE A 183 0.53 19.29 -2.96
C ILE A 183 1.42 18.85 -1.79
N GLY A 184 1.31 19.53 -0.66
CA GLY A 184 1.95 19.13 0.60
C GLY A 184 1.07 18.17 1.40
N ALA A 185 1.64 17.64 2.50
CA ALA A 185 0.97 16.69 3.38
C ALA A 185 -0.33 17.21 3.97
N ASP A 186 -0.35 18.46 4.47
CA ASP A 186 -1.56 19.07 5.05
C ASP A 186 -2.71 19.22 4.04
N GLU A 187 -2.39 19.55 2.79
CA GLU A 187 -3.41 19.61 1.73
C GLU A 187 -3.92 18.20 1.41
N ALA A 188 -3.03 17.23 1.35
CA ALA A 188 -3.38 15.83 1.11
C ALA A 188 -4.31 15.27 2.20
N GLU A 189 -4.09 15.62 3.47
CA GLU A 189 -4.96 15.24 4.58
C GLU A 189 -6.34 15.91 4.47
N ARG A 190 -6.38 17.24 4.25
CA ARG A 190 -7.66 17.97 4.07
C ARG A 190 -8.48 17.46 2.88
N MET A 191 -7.82 16.90 1.85
CA MET A 191 -8.49 16.32 0.69
C MET A 191 -8.96 14.88 0.93
N GLY A 192 -8.46 14.23 1.98
CA GLY A 192 -8.70 12.81 2.24
C GLY A 192 -7.78 11.86 1.44
N LEU A 193 -6.71 12.38 0.83
CA LEU A 193 -5.72 11.55 0.14
C LEU A 193 -4.90 10.71 1.12
N VAL A 194 -4.56 11.27 2.26
CA VAL A 194 -3.93 10.57 3.38
C VAL A 194 -4.83 10.61 4.62
N SER A 195 -4.80 9.56 5.42
CA SER A 195 -5.62 9.43 6.63
C SER A 195 -5.02 10.15 7.83
N ARG A 196 -3.72 10.43 7.79
CA ARG A 196 -2.97 11.06 8.89
C ARG A 196 -1.68 11.69 8.38
N VAL A 197 -1.33 12.84 8.97
CA VAL A 197 -0.02 13.48 8.85
C VAL A 197 0.67 13.46 10.20
N VAL A 198 1.95 13.10 10.22
CA VAL A 198 2.77 13.01 11.44
C VAL A 198 4.14 13.66 11.21
N PRO A 199 4.86 14.07 12.27
CA PRO A 199 6.25 14.49 12.14
C PRO A 199 7.10 13.44 11.42
N ASP A 200 8.07 13.87 10.63
CA ASP A 200 8.89 12.98 9.80
C ASP A 200 9.55 11.85 10.60
N ALA A 201 10.05 12.17 11.79
CA ALA A 201 10.70 11.21 12.68
C ALA A 201 9.73 10.12 13.20
N ASP A 202 8.44 10.40 13.26
CA ASP A 202 7.43 9.52 13.86
C ASP A 202 6.72 8.64 12.81
N LEU A 203 6.96 8.89 11.51
CA LEU A 203 6.21 8.24 10.44
C LEU A 203 6.27 6.71 10.51
N LEU A 204 7.48 6.16 10.57
CA LEU A 204 7.64 4.70 10.56
C LEU A 204 7.06 4.08 11.83
N THR A 205 7.33 4.67 12.99
CA THR A 205 6.80 4.21 14.28
C THR A 205 5.27 4.21 14.28
N THR A 206 4.64 5.32 13.88
CA THR A 206 3.16 5.42 13.78
C THR A 206 2.58 4.41 12.80
N SER A 207 3.26 4.18 11.66
CA SER A 207 2.81 3.21 10.66
C SER A 207 2.92 1.78 11.18
N LEU A 208 3.98 1.46 11.92
CA LEU A 208 4.16 0.13 12.55
C LEU A 208 3.18 -0.08 13.71
N GLU A 209 2.87 0.94 14.50
CA GLU A 209 1.85 0.87 15.55
C GLU A 209 0.47 0.56 14.94
N MET A 210 0.09 1.27 13.87
CA MET A 210 -1.14 0.97 13.12
C MET A 210 -1.12 -0.44 12.56
N ALA A 211 -0.02 -0.85 11.93
CA ALA A 211 0.14 -2.19 11.38
C ALA A 211 0.02 -3.27 12.47
N GLY A 212 0.61 -3.07 13.64
CA GLY A 212 0.49 -3.97 14.79
C GLY A 212 -0.95 -4.06 15.32
N GLN A 213 -1.64 -2.92 15.40
CA GLN A 213 -3.06 -2.89 15.77
C GLN A 213 -3.91 -3.68 14.76
N ILE A 214 -3.71 -3.49 13.46
CA ILE A 214 -4.41 -4.25 12.42
C ILE A 214 -4.06 -5.74 12.51
N ALA A 215 -2.78 -6.09 12.66
CA ALA A 215 -2.33 -7.48 12.73
C ALA A 215 -2.86 -8.24 13.96
N SER A 216 -3.38 -7.55 14.98
CA SER A 216 -4.03 -8.18 16.13
C SER A 216 -5.37 -8.83 15.82
N PHE A 217 -5.99 -8.51 14.67
CA PHE A 217 -7.23 -9.13 14.22
C PHE A 217 -6.98 -10.43 13.43
N THR A 218 -8.04 -11.18 13.12
CA THR A 218 -7.95 -12.44 12.39
C THR A 218 -7.54 -12.22 10.93
N SER A 219 -6.77 -13.15 10.37
CA SER A 219 -6.36 -13.11 8.94
C SER A 219 -7.57 -13.17 8.02
N PHE A 220 -8.55 -14.05 8.34
CA PHE A 220 -9.83 -14.13 7.62
C PHE A 220 -10.55 -12.78 7.62
N GLY A 221 -10.73 -12.16 8.80
CA GLY A 221 -11.45 -10.90 8.94
C GLY A 221 -10.82 -9.78 8.12
N LEU A 222 -9.50 -9.64 8.17
CA LEU A 222 -8.77 -8.61 7.44
C LEU A 222 -8.87 -8.80 5.92
N ARG A 223 -8.58 -10.00 5.42
CA ARG A 223 -8.63 -10.31 3.97
C ARG A 223 -10.02 -10.08 3.40
N ARG A 224 -11.09 -10.55 4.10
CA ARG A 224 -12.47 -10.37 3.65
C ARG A 224 -12.95 -8.93 3.76
N THR A 225 -12.51 -8.18 4.77
CA THR A 225 -12.80 -6.74 4.88
C THR A 225 -12.22 -5.98 3.69
N LYS A 226 -10.96 -6.23 3.33
CA LYS A 226 -10.33 -5.61 2.16
C LYS A 226 -11.08 -5.95 0.88
N GLU A 227 -11.33 -7.22 0.62
CA GLU A 227 -12.05 -7.70 -0.57
C GLU A 227 -13.42 -7.01 -0.71
N VAL A 228 -14.21 -7.03 0.36
CA VAL A 228 -15.59 -6.47 0.35
C VAL A 228 -15.55 -4.94 0.23
N MET A 229 -14.68 -4.27 0.97
CA MET A 229 -14.59 -2.80 0.91
C MET A 229 -14.34 -2.31 -0.51
N TRP A 230 -13.36 -2.88 -1.20
CA TRP A 230 -13.05 -2.47 -2.57
C TRP A 230 -14.11 -2.89 -3.58
N HIS A 231 -14.68 -4.11 -3.43
CA HIS A 231 -15.76 -4.57 -4.30
C HIS A 231 -17.02 -3.69 -4.16
N ASN A 232 -17.38 -3.31 -2.94
CA ASN A 232 -18.60 -2.55 -2.68
C ASN A 232 -18.54 -1.08 -3.11
N LEU A 233 -17.35 -0.53 -3.40
CA LEU A 233 -17.25 0.78 -4.05
C LEU A 233 -17.90 0.82 -5.44
N ASP A 234 -17.99 -0.32 -6.11
CA ASP A 234 -18.60 -0.47 -7.43
C ASP A 234 -19.92 -1.28 -7.37
N ALA A 235 -20.48 -1.50 -6.18
CA ALA A 235 -21.72 -2.26 -6.02
C ALA A 235 -22.92 -1.55 -6.67
N SER A 236 -23.75 -2.30 -7.39
CA SER A 236 -24.91 -1.76 -8.10
C SER A 236 -26.05 -1.31 -7.17
N SER A 237 -26.07 -1.79 -5.92
CA SER A 237 -27.07 -1.43 -4.91
C SER A 237 -26.60 -1.76 -3.49
N VAL A 238 -27.22 -1.12 -2.49
CA VAL A 238 -27.00 -1.43 -1.08
C VAL A 238 -27.35 -2.88 -0.78
N ALA A 239 -28.40 -3.42 -1.39
CA ALA A 239 -28.79 -4.82 -1.20
C ALA A 239 -27.74 -5.80 -1.70
N ALA A 240 -27.08 -5.52 -2.84
CA ALA A 240 -25.97 -6.33 -3.35
C ALA A 240 -24.76 -6.28 -2.41
N ALA A 241 -24.42 -5.08 -1.91
CA ALA A 241 -23.34 -4.90 -0.93
C ALA A 241 -23.60 -5.71 0.36
N ILE A 242 -24.78 -5.57 0.97
CA ILE A 242 -25.17 -6.30 2.18
C ILE A 242 -25.18 -7.82 1.96
N ALA A 243 -25.60 -8.30 0.78
CA ALA A 243 -25.58 -9.73 0.48
C ALA A 243 -24.16 -10.31 0.50
N LEU A 244 -23.19 -9.58 -0.03
CA LEU A 244 -21.77 -9.97 0.02
C LEU A 244 -21.22 -9.95 1.46
N GLU A 245 -21.56 -8.91 2.23
CA GLU A 245 -21.18 -8.80 3.65
C GLU A 245 -21.75 -9.97 4.46
N ASN A 246 -23.05 -10.27 4.32
CA ASN A 246 -23.70 -11.37 5.02
C ASN A 246 -23.04 -12.72 4.71
N ARG A 247 -22.76 -12.99 3.42
CA ARG A 247 -22.05 -14.21 3.02
C ARG A 247 -20.72 -14.35 3.76
N ASN A 248 -19.94 -13.28 3.85
CA ASN A 248 -18.64 -13.33 4.49
C ASN A 248 -18.75 -13.44 6.02
N GLN A 249 -19.76 -12.84 6.64
CA GLN A 249 -20.04 -13.02 8.07
C GLN A 249 -20.43 -14.48 8.40
N GLU A 250 -21.28 -15.11 7.57
CA GLU A 250 -21.67 -16.52 7.74
C GLU A 250 -20.48 -17.48 7.55
N LEU A 251 -19.58 -17.19 6.60
CA LEU A 251 -18.34 -17.95 6.41
C LEU A 251 -17.42 -17.78 7.62
N GLY A 252 -17.19 -16.54 8.05
CA GLY A 252 -16.33 -16.22 9.20
C GLY A 252 -16.79 -16.87 10.49
N ALA A 253 -18.10 -16.99 10.73
CA ALA A 253 -18.63 -17.66 11.91
C ALA A 253 -18.28 -19.17 12.01
N ARG A 254 -17.75 -19.75 10.93
CA ARG A 254 -17.32 -21.16 10.86
C ARG A 254 -15.79 -21.33 10.83
N GLU A 255 -15.06 -20.22 10.69
CA GLU A 255 -13.59 -20.26 10.66
C GLU A 255 -13.01 -20.47 12.06
N PRO A 256 -12.14 -21.48 12.26
CA PRO A 256 -11.57 -21.77 13.56
C PRO A 256 -10.87 -20.56 14.22
N GLU A 257 -10.08 -19.81 13.46
CA GLU A 257 -9.40 -18.60 13.93
C GLU A 257 -10.39 -17.55 14.46
N VAL A 258 -11.52 -17.36 13.78
CA VAL A 258 -12.55 -16.40 14.18
C VAL A 258 -13.28 -16.88 15.43
N ILE A 259 -13.60 -18.16 15.53
CA ILE A 259 -14.26 -18.75 16.72
C ILE A 259 -13.37 -18.57 17.95
N GLU A 260 -12.08 -18.90 17.84
CA GLU A 260 -11.12 -18.73 18.94
C GLU A 260 -11.00 -17.25 19.33
N PHE A 261 -10.87 -16.34 18.36
CA PHE A 261 -10.80 -14.91 18.61
C PHE A 261 -12.04 -14.39 19.35
N MET A 262 -13.25 -14.79 18.93
CA MET A 262 -14.51 -14.40 19.58
C MET A 262 -14.61 -14.92 21.01
N GLN A 263 -14.15 -16.15 21.29
CA GLN A 263 -14.11 -16.71 22.65
C GLN A 263 -13.21 -15.90 23.57
N ASN A 264 -12.00 -15.58 23.10
CA ASN A 264 -11.04 -14.78 23.84
C ASN A 264 -11.56 -13.34 24.09
N TYR A 265 -12.15 -12.70 23.07
CA TYR A 265 -12.75 -11.38 23.19
C TYR A 265 -13.91 -11.35 24.18
N SER A 266 -14.80 -12.35 24.16
CA SER A 266 -15.92 -12.46 25.09
C SER A 266 -15.48 -12.62 26.54
N GLN A 267 -14.34 -13.29 26.81
CA GLN A 267 -13.76 -13.39 28.15
C GLN A 267 -13.18 -12.05 28.64
N LEU A 268 -12.55 -11.27 27.74
CA LEU A 268 -12.04 -9.93 28.06
C LEU A 268 -13.17 -8.95 28.43
N VAL A 269 -14.27 -8.98 27.66
CA VAL A 269 -15.43 -8.09 27.91
C VAL A 269 -16.19 -8.47 29.18
N ARG A 270 -16.18 -9.77 29.57
CA ARG A 270 -16.86 -10.26 30.78
C ARG A 270 -16.07 -10.04 32.09
N ARG A 271 -14.81 -9.61 32.05
CA ARG A 271 -14.08 -9.22 33.26
C ARG A 271 -14.68 -7.92 33.79
N PRO A 272 -15.30 -7.89 35.00
CA PRO A 272 -15.87 -6.67 35.55
C PRO A 272 -14.76 -5.63 35.76
N ALA A 273 -15.10 -4.36 35.63
CA ALA A 273 -14.24 -3.23 35.99
C ALA A 273 -14.02 -3.10 37.52
N ASP A 274 -14.23 -4.16 38.30
CA ASP A 274 -14.16 -4.20 39.75
C ASP A 274 -12.91 -4.94 40.25
N ALA A 275 -11.75 -4.30 40.09
CA ALA A 275 -10.57 -4.64 40.90
C ALA A 275 -9.78 -3.38 41.27
N GLY A 276 -10.45 -2.26 41.47
CA GLY A 276 -9.83 -0.98 41.80
C GLY A 276 -10.48 -0.24 42.99
N SER A 277 -11.15 -0.95 43.90
CA SER A 277 -11.76 -0.30 45.11
C SER A 277 -11.75 -1.22 46.32
N ALA A 278 -10.54 -1.65 46.76
CA ALA A 278 -10.37 -2.23 48.07
C ALA A 278 -8.94 -1.99 48.55
N ALA A 279 -8.65 -0.74 48.88
CA ALA A 279 -7.53 -0.37 49.80
C ALA A 279 -7.82 1.05 50.30
N GLN A 280 -8.65 1.14 51.30
CA GLN A 280 -8.58 2.19 52.34
C GLN A 280 -8.10 1.54 53.63
#